data_f1ca005e01015cdbe3d97885f5e922de
#
_entry.id   f1ca005e01015cdbe3d97885f5e922de
#
_cell.length_a   1.000
_cell.length_b   1.000
_cell.length_c   1.000
_cell.angle_alpha   90.00
_cell.angle_beta   90.00
_cell.angle_gamma   90.00
#
_symmetry.space_group_name_H-M   'P 1'
#
loop_
_entity.id
_entity.type
_entity.pdbx_description
1 polymer ?
#
loop_
_entity_poly.entity_id
_entity_poly.type
_entity_poly.pdbx_seq_one_letter_code
_entity_poly.pdbx_strand_id
1 'polypeptide(L)'
;MDKYQNLFNEISNYDIKKANVKELRELSSKIREYIIKECSINGGHLASNLGIVELTIALHRAFSFPEDKLLFDVSHQCYTHKILSGRSLENLCQENGVDGFQKRHESKYDPYEAGHSSTSISTAMGMALARDMNNQDYHIISLIGDSSIANGMAFEALNNNDKFNHKVIIIINDNFLVWVYDD
;
A
#
# COMPACT_ATOMS: atom_id res chain seq x y z
N MET A 1 6.44 3.02 29.25
CA MET A 1 6.15 3.00 27.80
C MET A 1 6.01 1.55 27.40
N ASP A 2 4.94 1.18 26.72
CA ASP A 2 4.75 -0.20 26.24
C ASP A 2 5.86 -0.54 25.23
N LYS A 3 6.35 -1.79 25.24
CA LYS A 3 7.35 -2.32 24.31
C LYS A 3 6.99 -2.00 22.84
N TYR A 4 5.73 -2.09 22.51
CA TYR A 4 5.23 -1.92 21.14
C TYR A 4 5.09 -0.46 20.72
N GLN A 5 4.85 0.46 21.65
CA GLN A 5 4.94 1.90 21.38
C GLN A 5 6.39 2.30 21.06
N ASN A 6 7.37 1.72 21.75
CA ASN A 6 8.78 1.93 21.43
C ASN A 6 9.12 1.35 20.05
N LEU A 7 8.60 0.16 19.73
CA LEU A 7 8.81 -0.50 18.44
C LEU A 7 8.22 0.35 17.28
N PHE A 8 7.00 0.88 17.44
CA PHE A 8 6.42 1.80 16.46
C PHE A 8 7.29 3.05 16.26
N ASN A 9 7.75 3.66 17.34
CA ASN A 9 8.60 4.86 17.28
C ASN A 9 9.94 4.57 16.56
N GLU A 10 10.54 3.40 16.79
CA GLU A 10 11.73 2.98 16.08
C GLU A 10 11.48 2.83 14.58
N ILE A 11 10.37 2.22 14.19
CA ILE A 11 10.01 2.00 12.79
C ILE A 11 9.70 3.33 12.09
N SER A 12 8.83 4.15 12.69
CA SER A 12 8.32 5.39 12.06
C SER A 12 9.38 6.46 11.88
N ASN A 13 10.41 6.47 12.74
CA ASN A 13 11.53 7.40 12.65
C ASN A 13 12.73 6.87 11.85
N TYR A 14 12.60 5.69 11.25
CA TYR A 14 13.71 5.04 10.54
C TYR A 14 13.98 5.69 9.17
N ASP A 15 15.23 6.04 8.89
CA ASP A 15 15.63 6.61 7.60
C ASP A 15 15.82 5.52 6.53
N ILE A 16 14.71 5.10 5.93
CA ILE A 16 14.68 4.05 4.90
C ILE A 16 15.57 4.42 3.70
N LYS A 17 15.69 5.70 3.37
CA LYS A 17 16.45 6.15 2.20
C LYS A 17 17.94 5.84 2.31
N LYS A 18 18.50 5.86 3.52
CA LYS A 18 19.92 5.61 3.78
C LYS A 18 20.24 4.16 4.17
N ALA A 19 19.23 3.39 4.54
CA ALA A 19 19.41 2.05 5.06
C ALA A 19 20.04 1.08 4.04
N ASN A 20 20.92 0.19 4.48
CA ASN A 20 21.42 -0.91 3.68
C ASN A 20 20.46 -2.11 3.69
N VAL A 21 20.71 -3.12 2.86
CA VAL A 21 19.82 -4.28 2.69
C VAL A 21 19.63 -5.07 4.00
N LYS A 22 20.67 -5.20 4.84
CA LYS A 22 20.57 -5.91 6.11
C LYS A 22 19.65 -5.17 7.07
N GLU A 23 19.82 -3.87 7.17
CA GLU A 23 18.98 -2.99 7.99
C GLU A 23 17.52 -2.98 7.54
N LEU A 24 17.27 -3.01 6.23
CA LEU A 24 15.90 -3.11 5.69
C LEU A 24 15.23 -4.46 6.02
N ARG A 25 16.01 -5.56 6.07
CA ARG A 25 15.50 -6.87 6.52
C ARG A 25 15.18 -6.87 8.01
N GLU A 26 16.00 -6.23 8.83
CA GLU A 26 15.71 -6.05 10.25
C GLU A 26 14.45 -5.19 10.47
N LEU A 27 14.31 -4.12 9.70
CA LEU A 27 13.11 -3.28 9.69
C LEU A 27 11.86 -4.08 9.29
N SER A 28 11.95 -4.93 8.25
CA SER A 28 10.81 -5.75 7.83
C SER A 28 10.36 -6.73 8.92
N SER A 29 11.30 -7.28 9.68
CA SER A 29 10.99 -8.15 10.83
C SER A 29 10.28 -7.39 11.95
N LYS A 30 10.72 -6.17 12.27
CA LYS A 30 10.08 -5.30 13.27
C LYS A 30 8.68 -4.90 12.85
N ILE A 31 8.47 -4.55 11.58
CA ILE A 31 7.14 -4.22 11.03
C ILE A 31 6.20 -5.42 11.16
N ARG A 32 6.66 -6.63 10.81
CA ARG A 32 5.86 -7.84 10.98
C ARG A 32 5.46 -8.09 12.43
N GLU A 33 6.42 -7.98 13.37
CA GLU A 33 6.14 -8.14 14.80
C GLU A 33 5.04 -7.16 15.23
N TYR A 34 5.13 -5.91 14.81
CA TYR A 34 4.15 -4.88 15.14
C TYR A 34 2.77 -5.17 14.53
N ILE A 35 2.70 -5.52 13.24
CA ILE A 35 1.44 -5.86 12.57
C ILE A 35 0.77 -7.08 13.22
N ILE A 36 1.54 -8.14 13.50
CA ILE A 36 1.00 -9.35 14.16
C ILE A 36 0.38 -8.99 15.51
N LYS A 37 1.10 -8.19 16.30
CA LYS A 37 0.62 -7.76 17.62
C LYS A 37 -0.69 -6.96 17.52
N GLU A 38 -0.74 -5.94 16.67
CA GLU A 38 -1.92 -5.08 16.56
C GLU A 38 -3.11 -5.83 15.96
N CYS A 39 -2.91 -6.67 14.95
CA CYS A 39 -3.97 -7.52 14.41
C CYS A 39 -4.48 -8.57 15.41
N SER A 40 -3.63 -9.05 16.32
CA SER A 40 -4.05 -10.01 17.35
C SER A 40 -5.01 -9.40 18.38
N ILE A 41 -4.97 -8.08 18.54
CA ILE A 41 -5.83 -7.33 19.49
C ILE A 41 -7.08 -6.79 18.77
N ASN A 42 -6.86 -6.14 17.64
CA ASN A 42 -7.89 -5.33 16.97
C ASN A 42 -8.57 -6.06 15.81
N GLY A 43 -8.05 -7.21 15.39
CA GLY A 43 -8.43 -7.84 14.12
C GLY A 43 -7.73 -7.18 12.93
N GLY A 44 -8.18 -7.49 11.72
CA GLY A 44 -7.65 -6.93 10.48
C GLY A 44 -7.13 -7.98 9.50
N HIS A 45 -6.51 -7.54 8.41
CA HIS A 45 -6.08 -8.38 7.28
C HIS A 45 -4.62 -8.81 7.45
N LEU A 46 -4.35 -9.81 8.32
CA LEU A 46 -2.99 -10.19 8.69
C LEU A 46 -2.16 -10.72 7.51
N ALA A 47 -2.64 -11.78 6.84
CA ALA A 47 -1.87 -12.48 5.80
C ALA A 47 -1.49 -11.56 4.63
N SER A 48 -2.44 -10.79 4.12
CA SER A 48 -2.24 -9.84 3.02
C SER A 48 -1.17 -8.79 3.35
N ASN A 49 -1.11 -8.34 4.60
CA ASN A 49 -0.13 -7.35 5.04
C ASN A 49 1.26 -7.96 5.25
N LEU A 50 1.36 -9.16 5.80
CA LEU A 50 2.64 -9.83 5.98
C LEU A 50 3.32 -10.18 4.65
N GLY A 51 2.54 -10.48 3.60
CA GLY A 51 3.05 -10.81 2.27
C GLY A 51 3.64 -9.64 1.49
N ILE A 52 3.45 -8.39 1.93
CA ILE A 52 3.81 -7.19 1.15
C ILE A 52 4.77 -6.24 1.88
N VAL A 53 5.30 -6.62 3.03
CA VAL A 53 6.14 -5.75 3.87
C VAL A 53 7.37 -5.26 3.11
N GLU A 54 8.16 -6.18 2.54
CA GLU A 54 9.40 -5.84 1.82
C GLU A 54 9.12 -5.00 0.57
N LEU A 55 8.06 -5.34 -0.17
CA LEU A 55 7.67 -4.57 -1.35
C LEU A 55 7.30 -3.13 -0.97
N THR A 56 6.52 -2.95 0.11
CA THR A 56 6.14 -1.62 0.57
C THR A 56 7.35 -0.82 1.06
N ILE A 57 8.29 -1.44 1.79
CA ILE A 57 9.57 -0.82 2.19
C ILE A 57 10.36 -0.39 0.95
N ALA A 58 10.47 -1.27 -0.06
CA ALA A 58 11.19 -0.97 -1.29
C ALA A 58 10.56 0.21 -2.05
N LEU A 59 9.24 0.30 -2.09
CA LEU A 59 8.51 1.43 -2.67
C LEU A 59 8.78 2.73 -1.92
N HIS A 60 8.72 2.72 -0.58
CA HIS A 60 9.08 3.89 0.23
C HIS A 60 10.56 4.29 0.10
N ARG A 61 11.44 3.33 -0.22
CA ARG A 61 12.84 3.61 -0.51
C ARG A 61 13.03 4.24 -1.90
N ALA A 62 12.32 3.76 -2.92
CA ALA A 62 12.48 4.18 -4.31
C ALA A 62 11.76 5.51 -4.61
N PHE A 63 10.57 5.69 -4.08
CA PHE A 63 9.67 6.81 -4.38
C PHE A 63 9.53 7.78 -3.20
N SER A 64 9.10 9.01 -3.48
CA SER A 64 8.97 10.10 -2.49
C SER A 64 7.49 10.37 -2.21
N PHE A 65 6.92 9.63 -1.24
CA PHE A 65 5.54 9.88 -0.79
C PHE A 65 5.50 11.03 0.23
N PRO A 66 4.45 11.87 0.17
CA PRO A 66 3.22 11.78 -0.61
C PRO A 66 3.25 12.47 -1.98
N GLU A 67 4.39 13.00 -2.45
CA GLU A 67 4.53 13.64 -3.78
C GLU A 67 4.17 12.60 -4.85
N ASP A 68 4.90 11.49 -4.91
CA ASP A 68 4.49 10.31 -5.68
C ASP A 68 3.21 9.70 -5.09
N LYS A 69 2.40 9.04 -5.91
CA LYS A 69 1.10 8.51 -5.50
C LYS A 69 1.13 6.98 -5.49
N LEU A 70 0.85 6.38 -4.33
CA LEU A 70 0.74 4.93 -4.17
C LEU A 70 -0.71 4.53 -3.93
N LEU A 71 -1.29 3.85 -4.91
CA LEU A 71 -2.63 3.31 -4.86
C LEU A 71 -2.54 1.80 -4.59
N PHE A 72 -3.09 1.35 -3.48
CA PHE A 72 -3.29 -0.08 -3.23
C PHE A 72 -4.66 -0.50 -3.75
N ASP A 73 -4.72 -1.53 -4.57
CA ASP A 73 -6.00 -2.10 -5.00
C ASP A 73 -6.75 -2.67 -3.79
N VAL A 74 -8.01 -2.31 -3.60
CA VAL A 74 -8.79 -2.49 -2.36
C VAL A 74 -8.16 -1.78 -1.16
N SER A 75 -6.86 -1.87 -0.99
CA SER A 75 -6.02 -1.29 0.06
C SER A 75 -6.06 -1.97 1.44
N HIS A 76 -6.63 -3.16 1.55
CA HIS A 76 -6.60 -3.95 2.80
C HIS A 76 -5.18 -4.37 3.22
N GLN A 77 -4.18 -4.28 2.34
CA GLN A 77 -2.77 -4.61 2.55
C GLN A 77 -1.89 -3.36 2.80
N CYS A 78 -2.46 -2.24 3.25
CA CYS A 78 -1.76 -0.96 3.36
C CYS A 78 -1.10 -0.69 4.74
N TYR A 79 -1.07 -1.66 5.67
CA TYR A 79 -0.62 -1.39 7.05
C TYR A 79 0.84 -0.96 7.13
N THR A 80 1.73 -1.60 6.39
CA THR A 80 3.14 -1.17 6.29
C THR A 80 3.26 0.28 5.79
N HIS A 81 2.47 0.66 4.79
CA HIS A 81 2.42 2.03 4.29
C HIS A 81 1.94 3.03 5.35
N LYS A 82 0.91 2.66 6.13
CA LYS A 82 0.44 3.48 7.26
C LYS A 82 1.54 3.70 8.29
N ILE A 83 2.21 2.63 8.72
CA ILE A 83 3.32 2.70 9.67
C ILE A 83 4.44 3.61 9.17
N LEU A 84 4.90 3.39 7.93
CA LEU A 84 5.99 4.16 7.31
C LEU A 84 5.62 5.62 7.01
N SER A 85 4.34 5.95 6.98
CA SER A 85 3.82 7.31 6.90
C SER A 85 3.49 7.93 8.27
N GLY A 86 3.96 7.31 9.37
CA GLY A 86 3.86 7.83 10.73
C GLY A 86 2.54 7.55 11.44
N ARG A 87 1.72 6.63 10.95
CA ARG A 87 0.44 6.25 11.56
C ARG A 87 0.58 5.00 12.41
N SER A 88 0.23 5.09 13.70
CA SER A 88 0.14 3.94 14.60
C SER A 88 -1.03 3.05 14.23
N LEU A 89 -0.85 1.72 14.33
CA LEU A 89 -1.95 0.76 14.20
C LEU A 89 -2.66 0.49 15.55
N GLU A 90 -2.28 1.20 16.60
CA GLU A 90 -3.04 1.18 17.86
C GLU A 90 -4.49 1.58 17.57
N ASN A 91 -5.44 0.78 18.06
CA ASN A 91 -6.86 0.90 17.73
C ASN A 91 -7.19 0.74 16.23
N LEU A 92 -6.43 -0.05 15.48
CA LEU A 92 -6.73 -0.40 14.09
C LEU A 92 -8.19 -0.85 13.94
N CYS A 93 -8.90 -0.29 12.95
CA CYS A 93 -10.33 -0.57 12.69
C CYS A 93 -11.29 -0.26 13.87
N GLN A 94 -10.85 0.47 14.88
CA GLN A 94 -11.67 0.90 16.00
C GLN A 94 -12.06 2.36 15.88
N GLU A 95 -13.05 2.80 16.67
CA GLU A 95 -13.40 4.21 16.79
C GLU A 95 -12.18 5.02 17.24
N ASN A 96 -11.89 6.13 16.57
CA ASN A 96 -10.71 6.98 16.78
C ASN A 96 -9.34 6.31 16.48
N GLY A 97 -9.32 5.15 15.83
CA GLY A 97 -8.12 4.52 15.31
C GLY A 97 -7.94 4.75 13.81
N VAL A 98 -6.91 4.12 13.24
CA VAL A 98 -6.70 4.11 11.79
C VAL A 98 -7.62 3.09 11.12
N ASP A 99 -8.11 3.43 9.92
CA ASP A 99 -8.91 2.52 9.09
C ASP A 99 -8.06 1.35 8.58
N GLY A 100 -8.70 0.21 8.34
CA GLY A 100 -8.07 -0.96 7.72
C GLY A 100 -7.75 -0.80 6.23
N PHE A 101 -8.11 0.32 5.62
CA PHE A 101 -7.94 0.66 4.21
C PHE A 101 -7.34 2.05 4.06
N GLN A 102 -6.87 2.41 2.85
CA GLN A 102 -6.50 3.79 2.56
C GLN A 102 -7.72 4.71 2.67
N LYS A 103 -7.54 5.86 3.32
CA LYS A 103 -8.58 6.87 3.50
C LYS A 103 -8.02 8.28 3.26
N ARG A 104 -8.57 8.98 2.29
CA ARG A 104 -8.13 10.32 1.90
C ARG A 104 -8.24 11.36 3.02
N HIS A 105 -9.24 11.21 3.89
CA HIS A 105 -9.41 12.09 5.04
C HIS A 105 -8.44 11.78 6.19
N GLU A 106 -7.88 10.57 6.24
CA GLU A 106 -6.96 10.13 7.29
C GLU A 106 -5.54 10.67 7.06
N SER A 107 -5.09 10.68 5.80
CA SER A 107 -3.72 11.08 5.49
C SER A 107 -3.55 11.54 4.04
N LYS A 108 -2.66 12.54 3.85
CA LYS A 108 -2.20 12.95 2.50
C LYS A 108 -1.43 11.86 1.75
N TYR A 109 -0.97 10.82 2.46
CA TYR A 109 -0.32 9.64 1.87
C TYR A 109 -1.31 8.68 1.22
N ASP A 110 -2.61 8.85 1.45
CA ASP A 110 -3.66 8.02 0.90
C ASP A 110 -4.39 8.76 -0.25
N PRO A 111 -3.91 8.67 -1.49
CA PRO A 111 -4.48 9.44 -2.61
C PRO A 111 -5.80 8.87 -3.11
N TYR A 112 -6.17 7.66 -2.69
CA TYR A 112 -7.23 6.86 -3.25
C TYR A 112 -7.99 6.08 -2.16
N GLU A 113 -9.29 5.90 -2.39
CA GLU A 113 -10.15 5.03 -1.59
C GLU A 113 -10.90 4.08 -2.52
N ALA A 114 -10.92 2.80 -2.19
CA ALA A 114 -11.66 1.79 -2.92
C ALA A 114 -12.61 1.01 -2.01
N GLY A 115 -13.75 0.63 -2.54
CA GLY A 115 -14.67 -0.32 -1.90
C GLY A 115 -14.66 -1.68 -2.59
N HIS A 116 -14.15 -1.77 -3.81
CA HIS A 116 -14.08 -2.99 -4.61
C HIS A 116 -12.70 -3.15 -5.25
N SER A 117 -12.31 -4.39 -5.54
CA SER A 117 -11.06 -4.73 -6.23
C SER A 117 -11.06 -4.27 -7.70
N SER A 118 -9.87 -4.24 -8.29
CA SER A 118 -9.63 -4.04 -9.73
C SER A 118 -9.83 -2.62 -10.25
N THR A 119 -10.01 -1.63 -9.37
CA THR A 119 -10.28 -0.23 -9.74
C THR A 119 -9.04 0.65 -9.73
N SER A 120 -7.94 0.17 -9.12
CA SER A 120 -6.72 0.97 -8.90
C SER A 120 -6.03 1.40 -10.19
N ILE A 121 -6.00 0.54 -11.22
CA ILE A 121 -5.36 0.84 -12.51
C ILE A 121 -6.10 1.96 -13.23
N SER A 122 -7.44 1.87 -13.34
CA SER A 122 -8.24 2.93 -13.95
C SER A 122 -8.08 4.27 -13.24
N THR A 123 -8.05 4.24 -11.91
CA THR A 123 -7.83 5.44 -11.10
C THR A 123 -6.44 6.02 -11.31
N ALA A 124 -5.41 5.17 -11.33
CA ALA A 124 -4.03 5.59 -11.59
C ALA A 124 -3.88 6.25 -12.98
N MET A 125 -4.55 5.71 -13.99
CA MET A 125 -4.57 6.30 -15.33
C MET A 125 -5.25 7.68 -15.35
N GLY A 126 -6.38 7.82 -14.66
CA GLY A 126 -7.05 9.12 -14.50
C GLY A 126 -6.18 10.15 -13.79
N MET A 127 -5.47 9.74 -12.75
CA MET A 127 -4.48 10.60 -12.06
C MET A 127 -3.31 10.97 -12.97
N ALA A 128 -2.81 10.04 -13.80
CA ALA A 128 -1.71 10.30 -14.73
C ALA A 128 -2.12 11.30 -15.82
N LEU A 129 -3.33 11.17 -16.35
CA LEU A 129 -3.90 12.14 -17.27
C LEU A 129 -3.98 13.53 -16.61
N ALA A 130 -4.53 13.62 -15.42
CA ALA A 130 -4.64 14.89 -14.68
C ALA A 130 -3.26 15.51 -14.38
N ARG A 131 -2.27 14.70 -13.96
CA ARG A 131 -0.88 15.12 -13.76
C ARG A 131 -0.32 15.77 -15.01
N ASP A 132 -0.44 15.09 -16.16
CA ASP A 132 0.15 15.54 -17.42
C ASP A 132 -0.56 16.79 -17.96
N MET A 133 -1.89 16.87 -17.82
CA MET A 133 -2.68 18.08 -18.16
C MET A 133 -2.28 19.30 -17.32
N ASN A 134 -1.83 19.09 -16.09
CA ASN A 134 -1.35 20.16 -15.21
C ASN A 134 0.17 20.39 -15.28
N ASN A 135 0.89 19.74 -16.20
CA ASN A 135 2.35 19.81 -16.34
C ASN A 135 3.09 19.52 -15.02
N GLN A 136 2.57 18.57 -14.24
CA GLN A 136 3.19 18.09 -13.00
C GLN A 136 4.08 16.88 -13.29
N ASP A 137 5.11 16.68 -12.45
CA ASP A 137 6.07 15.59 -12.61
C ASP A 137 6.20 14.79 -11.30
N TYR A 138 5.37 13.75 -11.16
CA TYR A 138 5.44 12.77 -10.07
C TYR A 138 5.01 11.39 -10.58
N HIS A 139 5.45 10.37 -9.88
CA HIS A 139 5.10 9.00 -10.22
C HIS A 139 3.72 8.62 -9.66
N ILE A 140 3.04 7.76 -10.41
CA ILE A 140 1.78 7.15 -9.97
C ILE A 140 1.96 5.65 -10.05
N ILE A 141 1.80 4.99 -8.91
CA ILE A 141 2.02 3.56 -8.72
C ILE A 141 0.70 2.91 -8.33
N SER A 142 0.24 1.96 -9.13
CA SER A 142 -0.88 1.07 -8.80
C SER A 142 -0.33 -0.28 -8.37
N LEU A 143 -0.62 -0.68 -7.14
CA LEU A 143 -0.22 -1.96 -6.58
C LEU A 143 -1.46 -2.84 -6.48
N ILE A 144 -1.50 -3.90 -7.28
CA ILE A 144 -2.65 -4.79 -7.44
C ILE A 144 -2.25 -6.24 -7.16
N GLY A 145 -3.12 -7.00 -6.53
CA GLY A 145 -2.93 -8.44 -6.31
C GLY A 145 -3.28 -9.28 -7.55
N ASP A 146 -2.75 -10.49 -7.59
CA ASP A 146 -2.95 -11.50 -8.63
C ASP A 146 -4.42 -11.80 -8.91
N SER A 147 -5.23 -12.02 -7.88
CA SER A 147 -6.66 -12.25 -8.02
C SER A 147 -7.44 -11.02 -8.50
N SER A 148 -7.01 -9.83 -8.15
CA SER A 148 -7.67 -8.58 -8.57
C SER A 148 -7.40 -8.23 -10.02
N ILE A 149 -6.19 -8.52 -10.54
CA ILE A 149 -5.86 -8.21 -11.93
C ILE A 149 -6.61 -9.10 -12.93
N ALA A 150 -7.07 -10.28 -12.50
CA ALA A 150 -7.83 -11.20 -13.33
C ALA A 150 -9.26 -10.70 -13.67
N ASN A 151 -9.73 -9.63 -13.04
CA ASN A 151 -11.06 -9.07 -13.30
C ASN A 151 -11.10 -8.20 -14.57
N GLY A 152 -12.25 -8.20 -15.26
CA GLY A 152 -12.48 -7.46 -16.49
C GLY A 152 -12.16 -5.98 -16.39
N MET A 153 -12.50 -5.31 -15.27
CA MET A 153 -12.24 -3.88 -15.08
C MET A 153 -10.73 -3.53 -15.12
N ALA A 154 -9.87 -4.40 -14.55
CA ALA A 154 -8.42 -4.22 -14.65
C ALA A 154 -7.94 -4.39 -16.10
N PHE A 155 -8.47 -5.39 -16.84
CA PHE A 155 -8.16 -5.59 -18.25
C PHE A 155 -8.66 -4.45 -19.13
N GLU A 156 -9.83 -3.90 -18.87
CA GLU A 156 -10.33 -2.72 -19.58
C GLU A 156 -9.40 -1.51 -19.40
N ALA A 157 -8.93 -1.29 -18.18
CA ALA A 157 -7.96 -0.23 -17.91
C ALA A 157 -6.66 -0.46 -18.68
N LEU A 158 -6.09 -1.65 -18.61
CA LEU A 158 -4.87 -2.00 -19.34
C LEU A 158 -5.02 -1.83 -20.86
N ASN A 159 -6.15 -2.27 -21.42
CA ASN A 159 -6.43 -2.15 -22.84
C ASN A 159 -6.61 -0.68 -23.29
N ASN A 160 -7.07 0.20 -22.41
CA ASN A 160 -7.17 1.63 -22.69
C ASN A 160 -5.84 2.37 -22.57
N ASN A 161 -4.87 1.84 -21.84
CA ASN A 161 -3.57 2.50 -21.60
C ASN A 161 -2.80 2.79 -22.90
N ASP A 162 -2.93 1.93 -23.90
CA ASP A 162 -2.29 2.09 -25.20
C ASP A 162 -2.73 3.37 -25.96
N LYS A 163 -3.91 3.88 -25.65
CA LYS A 163 -4.47 5.11 -26.26
C LYS A 163 -4.05 6.39 -25.55
N PHE A 164 -3.62 6.33 -24.30
CA PHE A 164 -3.48 7.50 -23.44
C PHE A 164 -2.03 7.98 -23.29
N ASN A 165 -1.04 7.15 -23.58
CA ASN A 165 0.41 7.49 -23.48
C ASN A 165 0.83 8.20 -22.17
N HIS A 166 0.12 7.95 -21.07
CA HIS A 166 0.41 8.51 -19.76
C HIS A 166 1.15 7.47 -18.91
N LYS A 167 2.27 7.88 -18.29
CA LYS A 167 3.11 6.97 -17.52
C LYS A 167 2.48 6.61 -16.19
N VAL A 168 2.17 5.34 -15.99
CA VAL A 168 1.73 4.70 -14.76
C VAL A 168 2.64 3.50 -14.49
N ILE A 169 3.01 3.27 -13.25
CA ILE A 169 3.73 2.08 -12.81
C ILE A 169 2.71 1.11 -12.23
N ILE A 170 2.56 -0.05 -12.84
CA ILE A 170 1.66 -1.10 -12.37
C ILE A 170 2.52 -2.22 -11.79
N ILE A 171 2.29 -2.54 -10.53
CA ILE A 171 2.99 -3.60 -9.80
C ILE A 171 1.96 -4.68 -9.45
N ILE A 172 2.21 -5.88 -9.95
CA ILE A 172 1.39 -7.05 -9.64
C ILE A 172 2.07 -7.80 -8.50
N ASN A 173 1.40 -7.91 -7.37
CA ASN A 173 1.85 -8.72 -6.25
C ASN A 173 1.24 -10.11 -6.37
N ASP A 174 2.06 -11.07 -6.84
CA ASP A 174 1.69 -12.47 -6.99
C ASP A 174 2.31 -13.28 -5.84
N ASN A 175 1.47 -13.80 -4.97
CA ASN A 175 1.86 -14.64 -3.83
C ASN A 175 1.63 -16.14 -4.09
N PHE A 176 1.32 -16.53 -5.32
CA PHE A 176 0.97 -17.91 -5.71
C PHE A 176 -0.22 -18.51 -4.93
N LEU A 177 -1.07 -17.68 -4.33
CA LEU A 177 -2.29 -18.10 -3.66
C LEU A 177 -3.47 -18.04 -4.62
N VAL A 178 -3.84 -19.18 -5.17
CA VAL A 178 -5.06 -19.34 -5.95
C VAL A 178 -6.20 -19.68 -4.98
N TRP A 179 -7.28 -18.88 -5.00
CA TRP A 179 -8.51 -19.27 -4.35
C TRP A 179 -9.14 -20.40 -5.17
N VAL A 180 -9.05 -21.61 -4.66
CA VAL A 180 -9.79 -22.77 -5.21
C VAL A 180 -11.13 -22.79 -4.49
N TYR A 181 -12.21 -22.55 -5.23
CA TYR A 181 -13.55 -22.89 -4.74
C TYR A 181 -13.69 -24.38 -4.91
N ASP A 182 -13.75 -25.14 -3.82
CA ASP A 182 -14.27 -26.50 -3.83
C ASP A 182 -15.78 -26.41 -4.00
N ASP A 183 -16.29 -26.97 -5.10
CA ASP A 183 -17.73 -27.14 -5.39
C ASP A 183 -18.39 -28.14 -4.43
#